data_b2f42e58364433da2743a25e31bca40d
#
_entry.id   b2f42e58364433da2743a25e31bca40d
#
_cell.length_a   1.000
_cell.length_b   1.000
_cell.length_c   1.000
_cell.angle_alpha   90.00
_cell.angle_beta   90.00
_cell.angle_gamma   90.00
#
_symmetry.space_group_name_H-M   'P 1'
#
loop_
_entity.id
_entity.type
_entity.pdbx_description
1 polymer ?
#
loop_
_entity_poly.entity_id
_entity_poly.type
_entity_poly.pdbx_seq_one_letter_code
_entity_poly.pdbx_strand_id
1 'polypeptide(L)'
;WIVDGYTTSDAYPYSQMTDLGEASKDSTTESSATVSELASKNANYIRNSVKATVDAYDGSVDLYVWDESDPVIKAWQKIFPGQYHQLSEISGDLMSHLRYPESLFKVQRELLTKYHVSSASQFFSGEDFWQTPVDPTESQQAQERDILQPPYYLTLQTGGSNEPVFSLTSSYIPAGTSTREILTGFLSVDSDAGHEKGKIGANYGTLRLQELPKDSNVPGPGQAQNNFNASADVSKELNLLESGSTNVQRGNLLTLPLGGGLVYV
;
A
#
# COMPACT_ATOMS: atom_id res chain seq x y z
N TRP A 1 11.12 -16.77 6.84
CA TRP A 1 10.24 -15.98 6.01
C TRP A 1 8.91 -15.77 6.72
N ILE A 2 8.28 -14.59 6.49
CA ILE A 2 6.91 -14.31 6.97
C ILE A 2 6.05 -14.10 5.74
N VAL A 3 4.87 -14.74 5.71
CA VAL A 3 3.92 -14.69 4.61
C VAL A 3 2.53 -14.35 5.15
N ASP A 4 1.86 -13.41 4.52
CA ASP A 4 0.51 -13.02 4.86
C ASP A 4 -0.52 -13.94 4.18
N GLY A 5 -1.47 -14.46 4.98
CA GLY A 5 -2.58 -15.27 4.50
C GLY A 5 -3.92 -14.52 4.62
N TYR A 6 -4.74 -14.64 3.58
CA TYR A 6 -6.02 -13.93 3.50
C TYR A 6 -7.20 -14.89 3.44
N THR A 7 -8.23 -14.55 4.18
CA THR A 7 -9.57 -15.11 3.99
C THR A 7 -10.35 -14.22 3.05
N THR A 8 -11.03 -14.80 2.08
CA THR A 8 -11.79 -14.08 1.06
C THR A 8 -13.17 -14.69 0.86
N SER A 9 -14.14 -13.88 0.46
CA SER A 9 -15.47 -14.31 0.02
C SER A 9 -15.99 -13.39 -1.08
N ASP A 10 -16.85 -13.92 -1.92
CA ASP A 10 -17.61 -13.22 -2.95
C ASP A 10 -19.09 -13.08 -2.57
N ALA A 11 -19.47 -13.53 -1.36
CA ALA A 11 -20.85 -13.63 -0.92
C ALA A 11 -21.22 -12.62 0.19
N TYR A 12 -20.40 -11.59 0.44
CA TYR A 12 -20.73 -10.55 1.42
C TYR A 12 -21.84 -9.65 0.88
N PRO A 13 -22.99 -9.50 1.59
CA PRO A 13 -24.15 -8.79 1.05
C PRO A 13 -23.88 -7.29 0.88
N TYR A 14 -24.42 -6.71 -0.18
CA TYR A 14 -24.40 -5.26 -0.48
C TYR A 14 -23.01 -4.62 -0.58
N SER A 15 -22.01 -5.40 -0.91
CA SER A 15 -20.64 -4.93 -1.05
C SER A 15 -20.16 -5.03 -2.50
N GLN A 16 -19.35 -4.07 -2.92
CA GLN A 16 -18.78 -4.05 -4.27
C GLN A 16 -17.81 -5.21 -4.47
N MET A 17 -17.91 -5.86 -5.62
CA MET A 17 -16.93 -6.84 -6.09
C MET A 17 -15.69 -6.12 -6.62
N THR A 18 -14.52 -6.58 -6.21
CA THR A 18 -13.22 -6.05 -6.64
C THR A 18 -12.32 -7.20 -7.07
N ASP A 19 -11.65 -7.07 -8.21
CA ASP A 19 -10.59 -7.99 -8.59
C ASP A 19 -9.36 -7.69 -7.73
N LEU A 20 -8.99 -8.64 -6.87
CA LEU A 20 -7.90 -8.47 -5.90
C LEU A 20 -6.54 -8.39 -6.58
N GLY A 21 -6.34 -9.12 -7.68
CA GLY A 21 -5.11 -9.08 -8.46
C GLY A 21 -4.91 -7.70 -9.10
N GLU A 22 -5.94 -7.16 -9.75
CA GLU A 22 -5.87 -5.82 -10.35
C GLU A 22 -5.68 -4.73 -9.30
N ALA A 23 -6.37 -4.80 -8.17
CA ALA A 23 -6.26 -3.82 -7.09
C ALA A 23 -4.89 -3.81 -6.40
N SER A 24 -4.09 -4.87 -6.54
CA SER A 24 -2.76 -4.99 -5.94
C SER A 24 -1.60 -4.76 -6.91
N LYS A 25 -1.86 -4.44 -8.19
CA LYS A 25 -0.82 -4.17 -9.18
C LYS A 25 -0.13 -2.82 -8.95
N ASP A 26 1.17 -2.80 -9.18
CA ASP A 26 2.01 -1.60 -9.24
C ASP A 26 3.37 -1.92 -9.88
N SER A 27 4.32 -0.97 -9.89
CA SER A 27 5.64 -1.15 -10.53
C SER A 27 6.47 -2.29 -9.92
N THR A 28 6.27 -2.62 -8.64
CA THR A 28 7.01 -3.72 -8.00
C THR A 28 6.48 -5.09 -8.43
N THR A 29 5.18 -5.21 -8.70
CA THR A 29 4.56 -6.46 -9.16
C THR A 29 4.77 -6.70 -10.65
N GLU A 30 4.81 -5.65 -11.46
CA GLU A 30 5.07 -5.74 -12.92
C GLU A 30 6.53 -6.07 -13.26
N SER A 31 7.48 -5.57 -12.46
CA SER A 31 8.92 -5.83 -12.68
C SER A 31 9.34 -7.25 -12.27
N SER A 32 8.58 -7.90 -11.41
CA SER A 32 8.78 -9.29 -11.03
C SER A 32 7.80 -10.19 -11.77
N ALA A 33 8.18 -10.73 -12.92
CA ALA A 33 7.37 -11.63 -13.76
C ALA A 33 6.85 -12.90 -13.07
N THR A 34 7.05 -13.05 -11.76
CA THR A 34 6.83 -14.30 -11.02
C THR A 34 5.92 -14.17 -9.79
N VAL A 35 5.58 -12.98 -9.32
CA VAL A 35 4.83 -12.82 -8.07
C VAL A 35 3.68 -11.83 -8.24
N SER A 36 2.50 -12.35 -8.57
CA SER A 36 1.26 -11.64 -8.23
C SER A 36 1.08 -11.73 -6.71
N GLU A 37 1.05 -10.62 -6.00
CA GLU A 37 0.83 -10.62 -4.55
C GLU A 37 -0.52 -11.26 -4.18
N LEU A 38 -1.56 -10.97 -4.96
CA LEU A 38 -2.87 -11.59 -4.83
C LEU A 38 -3.28 -12.22 -6.17
N ALA A 39 -3.91 -13.39 -6.09
CA ALA A 39 -4.48 -14.00 -7.28
C ALA A 39 -5.60 -13.12 -7.86
N SER A 40 -5.69 -13.02 -9.20
CA SER A 40 -6.83 -12.39 -9.87
C SER A 40 -8.10 -13.17 -9.50
N LYS A 41 -8.87 -12.60 -8.61
CA LYS A 41 -10.11 -13.18 -8.08
C LYS A 41 -11.03 -12.04 -7.65
N ASN A 42 -12.26 -12.09 -8.15
CA ASN A 42 -13.29 -11.20 -7.66
C ASN A 42 -13.71 -11.58 -6.23
N ALA A 43 -13.61 -10.63 -5.33
CA ALA A 43 -14.05 -10.79 -3.95
C ALA A 43 -14.68 -9.47 -3.45
N ASN A 44 -15.54 -9.59 -2.46
CA ASN A 44 -16.12 -8.47 -1.74
C ASN A 44 -15.92 -8.57 -0.22
N TYR A 45 -15.05 -9.47 0.20
CA TYR A 45 -14.58 -9.65 1.56
C TYR A 45 -13.14 -10.13 1.51
N ILE A 46 -12.27 -9.45 2.24
CA ILE A 46 -10.87 -9.83 2.44
C ILE A 46 -10.43 -9.44 3.85
N ARG A 47 -9.74 -10.35 4.54
CA ARG A 47 -9.04 -10.06 5.81
C ARG A 47 -7.69 -10.74 5.84
N ASN A 48 -6.70 -10.09 6.43
CA ASN A 48 -5.44 -10.73 6.78
C ASN A 48 -5.65 -11.54 8.07
N SER A 49 -6.10 -12.78 7.93
CA SER A 49 -6.51 -13.61 9.06
C SER A 49 -5.44 -14.60 9.50
N VAL A 50 -4.38 -14.76 8.71
CA VAL A 50 -3.28 -15.70 8.99
C VAL A 50 -1.94 -15.00 8.77
N LYS A 51 -1.00 -15.21 9.67
CA LYS A 51 0.43 -15.01 9.45
C LYS A 51 1.09 -16.40 9.38
N ALA A 52 1.86 -16.65 8.35
CA ALA A 52 2.62 -17.88 8.22
C ALA A 52 4.11 -17.58 8.38
N THR A 53 4.82 -18.48 9.07
CA THR A 53 6.28 -18.48 9.08
C THR A 53 6.79 -19.69 8.32
N VAL A 54 7.87 -19.50 7.58
CA VAL A 54 8.57 -20.58 6.89
C VAL A 54 10.02 -20.56 7.36
N ASP A 55 10.46 -21.63 7.98
CA ASP A 55 11.85 -21.79 8.39
C ASP A 55 12.73 -21.92 7.14
N ALA A 56 13.81 -21.12 7.11
CA ALA A 56 14.70 -21.08 5.94
C ALA A 56 15.67 -22.27 5.89
N TYR A 57 15.80 -23.02 6.97
CA TYR A 57 16.72 -24.15 7.05
C TYR A 57 16.07 -25.49 6.69
N ASP A 58 14.87 -25.74 7.22
CA ASP A 58 14.21 -27.04 7.03
C ASP A 58 12.88 -26.96 6.24
N GLY A 59 12.41 -25.73 5.98
CA GLY A 59 11.17 -25.48 5.23
C GLY A 59 9.89 -25.76 6.03
N SER A 60 9.97 -25.94 7.34
CA SER A 60 8.78 -26.10 8.19
C SER A 60 7.91 -24.85 8.14
N VAL A 61 6.59 -25.04 8.18
CA VAL A 61 5.60 -23.97 8.06
C VAL A 61 4.69 -23.98 9.27
N ASP A 62 4.64 -22.84 9.96
CA ASP A 62 3.71 -22.60 11.06
C ASP A 62 2.67 -21.56 10.62
N LEU A 63 1.38 -21.85 10.84
CA LEU A 63 0.27 -20.97 10.54
C LEU A 63 -0.30 -20.41 11.85
N TYR A 64 -0.30 -19.09 11.98
CA TYR A 64 -0.84 -18.39 13.15
C TYR A 64 -2.13 -17.70 12.80
N VAL A 65 -3.17 -17.89 13.61
CA VAL A 65 -4.39 -17.07 13.50
C VAL A 65 -4.05 -15.65 13.91
N TRP A 66 -4.21 -14.71 12.98
CA TRP A 66 -3.93 -13.30 13.21
C TRP A 66 -5.18 -12.52 13.58
N ASP A 67 -6.28 -12.71 12.83
CA ASP A 67 -7.57 -12.10 13.16
C ASP A 67 -8.52 -13.14 13.76
N GLU A 68 -8.49 -13.25 15.10
CA GLU A 68 -9.36 -14.16 15.85
C GLU A 68 -10.86 -13.80 15.74
N SER A 69 -11.20 -12.62 15.25
CA SER A 69 -12.59 -12.18 15.07
C SER A 69 -13.21 -12.68 13.77
N ASP A 70 -12.38 -13.03 12.78
CA ASP A 70 -12.84 -13.43 11.46
C ASP A 70 -13.68 -14.74 11.47
N PRO A 71 -14.92 -14.71 11.00
CA PRO A 71 -15.75 -15.92 10.97
C PRO A 71 -15.25 -16.99 9.97
N VAL A 72 -14.53 -16.57 8.92
CA VAL A 72 -14.02 -17.49 7.90
C VAL A 72 -12.86 -18.30 8.45
N ILE A 73 -11.89 -17.66 9.14
CA ILE A 73 -10.80 -18.40 9.77
C ILE A 73 -11.30 -19.34 10.86
N LYS A 74 -12.34 -18.94 11.61
CA LYS A 74 -12.99 -19.82 12.60
C LYS A 74 -13.58 -21.07 11.97
N ALA A 75 -14.12 -20.97 10.75
CA ALA A 75 -14.60 -22.13 10.01
C ALA A 75 -13.43 -23.04 9.58
N TRP A 76 -12.36 -22.48 9.07
CA TRP A 76 -11.16 -23.21 8.68
C TRP A 76 -10.51 -23.96 9.87
N GLN A 77 -10.39 -23.29 11.04
CA GLN A 77 -9.91 -23.93 12.26
C GLN A 77 -10.73 -25.18 12.67
N LYS A 78 -12.05 -25.15 12.42
CA LYS A 78 -12.92 -26.31 12.69
C LYS A 78 -12.76 -27.42 11.66
N ILE A 79 -12.50 -27.08 10.41
CA ILE A 79 -12.29 -28.04 9.31
C ILE A 79 -10.93 -28.71 9.45
N PHE A 80 -9.91 -27.96 9.86
CA PHE A 80 -8.53 -28.43 10.00
C PHE A 80 -8.03 -28.23 11.45
N PRO A 81 -8.51 -29.01 12.40
CA PRO A 81 -8.11 -28.87 13.79
C PRO A 81 -6.60 -29.19 13.95
N GLY A 82 -5.90 -28.34 14.70
CA GLY A 82 -4.47 -28.50 14.96
C GLY A 82 -3.52 -27.98 13.87
N GLN A 83 -4.04 -27.38 12.80
CA GLN A 83 -3.19 -26.77 11.75
C GLN A 83 -2.80 -25.31 12.08
N TYR A 84 -3.50 -24.67 13.00
CA TYR A 84 -3.30 -23.27 13.32
C TYR A 84 -2.87 -23.09 14.76
N HIS A 85 -1.79 -22.35 14.95
CA HIS A 85 -1.40 -21.81 16.25
C HIS A 85 -2.25 -20.60 16.60
N GLN A 86 -2.41 -20.34 17.90
CA GLN A 86 -3.14 -19.16 18.35
C GLN A 86 -2.25 -17.91 18.31
N LEU A 87 -2.84 -16.73 18.20
CA LEU A 87 -2.13 -15.46 18.29
C LEU A 87 -1.23 -15.39 19.54
N SER A 88 -1.72 -15.89 20.68
CA SER A 88 -1.02 -15.91 21.96
C SER A 88 0.29 -16.74 21.96
N GLU A 89 0.51 -17.57 20.94
CA GLU A 89 1.71 -18.38 20.81
C GLU A 89 2.85 -17.64 20.07
N ILE A 90 2.52 -16.57 19.33
CA ILE A 90 3.52 -15.76 18.62
C ILE A 90 4.46 -15.10 19.63
N SER A 91 5.77 -15.38 19.50
CA SER A 91 6.79 -14.79 20.39
C SER A 91 6.89 -13.29 20.22
N GLY A 92 7.39 -12.57 21.24
CA GLY A 92 7.62 -11.13 21.15
C GLY A 92 8.61 -10.75 20.04
N ASP A 93 9.64 -11.57 19.84
CA ASP A 93 10.61 -11.37 18.75
C ASP A 93 9.92 -11.47 17.38
N LEU A 94 9.06 -12.48 17.18
CA LEU A 94 8.32 -12.62 15.94
C LEU A 94 7.32 -11.46 15.76
N MET A 95 6.62 -11.05 16.83
CA MET A 95 5.72 -9.88 16.79
C MET A 95 6.44 -8.62 16.28
N SER A 96 7.67 -8.37 16.70
CA SER A 96 8.46 -7.20 16.27
C SER A 96 8.82 -7.19 14.78
N HIS A 97 8.67 -8.31 14.10
CA HIS A 97 8.91 -8.46 12.66
C HIS A 97 7.62 -8.48 11.83
N LEU A 98 6.45 -8.56 12.48
CA LEU A 98 5.17 -8.56 11.78
C LEU A 98 4.77 -7.13 11.39
N ARG A 99 4.29 -6.99 10.15
CA ARG A 99 3.94 -5.71 9.54
C ARG A 99 2.51 -5.75 9.00
N TYR A 100 1.96 -4.57 8.77
CA TYR A 100 0.70 -4.48 8.02
C TYR A 100 0.94 -4.91 6.57
N PRO A 101 0.10 -5.81 6.01
CA PRO A 101 0.36 -6.41 4.70
C PRO A 101 0.13 -5.41 3.57
N GLU A 102 1.13 -5.31 2.70
CA GLU A 102 1.14 -4.39 1.57
C GLU A 102 -0.01 -4.67 0.58
N SER A 103 -0.27 -5.93 0.26
CA SER A 103 -1.35 -6.32 -0.66
C SER A 103 -2.74 -5.94 -0.14
N LEU A 104 -3.01 -6.08 1.16
CA LEU A 104 -4.25 -5.60 1.75
C LEU A 104 -4.35 -4.08 1.70
N PHE A 105 -3.26 -3.38 1.99
CA PHE A 105 -3.21 -1.92 1.88
C PHE A 105 -3.50 -1.44 0.45
N LYS A 106 -2.95 -2.11 -0.57
CA LYS A 106 -3.22 -1.78 -1.98
C LYS A 106 -4.70 -1.92 -2.33
N VAL A 107 -5.36 -2.98 -1.87
CA VAL A 107 -6.81 -3.16 -2.05
C VAL A 107 -7.58 -2.04 -1.34
N GLN A 108 -7.23 -1.71 -0.10
CA GLN A 108 -7.87 -0.61 0.64
C GLN A 108 -7.61 0.75 -0.02
N ARG A 109 -6.39 0.98 -0.51
CA ARG A 109 -6.01 2.16 -1.27
C ARG A 109 -6.90 2.32 -2.50
N GLU A 110 -7.13 1.26 -3.27
CA GLU A 110 -7.99 1.28 -4.44
C GLU A 110 -9.44 1.60 -4.07
N LEU A 111 -9.98 1.00 -3.02
CA LEU A 111 -11.34 1.31 -2.55
C LEU A 111 -11.48 2.78 -2.11
N LEU A 112 -10.48 3.32 -1.43
CA LEU A 112 -10.49 4.70 -0.95
C LEU A 112 -10.40 5.74 -2.06
N THR A 113 -10.05 5.37 -3.31
CA THR A 113 -10.12 6.29 -4.46
C THR A 113 -11.52 6.86 -4.66
N LYS A 114 -12.56 6.13 -4.22
CA LYS A 114 -13.99 6.51 -4.34
C LYS A 114 -14.64 6.70 -2.97
N TYR A 115 -14.38 5.77 -2.04
CA TYR A 115 -15.09 5.71 -0.75
C TYR A 115 -14.59 6.70 0.31
N HIS A 116 -13.65 7.58 -0.01
CA HIS A 116 -13.35 8.76 0.81
C HIS A 116 -14.42 9.86 0.65
N VAL A 117 -15.16 9.87 -0.48
CA VAL A 117 -16.21 10.87 -0.75
C VAL A 117 -17.40 10.63 0.16
N SER A 118 -17.69 11.60 1.03
CA SER A 118 -18.79 11.50 2.01
C SER A 118 -20.13 12.08 1.51
N SER A 119 -20.10 12.92 0.46
CA SER A 119 -21.31 13.50 -0.15
C SER A 119 -21.91 12.55 -1.18
N ALA A 120 -23.17 12.18 -1.04
CA ALA A 120 -23.87 11.32 -1.98
C ALA A 120 -23.94 11.92 -3.41
N SER A 121 -24.10 13.25 -3.55
CA SER A 121 -24.14 13.92 -4.84
C SER A 121 -22.77 13.91 -5.52
N GLN A 122 -21.68 14.17 -4.80
CA GLN A 122 -20.31 14.12 -5.31
C GLN A 122 -19.90 12.69 -5.66
N PHE A 123 -20.28 11.71 -4.81
CA PHE A 123 -20.05 10.30 -5.13
C PHE A 123 -20.75 9.87 -6.42
N PHE A 124 -22.00 10.33 -6.63
CA PHE A 124 -22.76 10.00 -7.84
C PHE A 124 -22.19 10.70 -9.09
N SER A 125 -21.71 11.95 -8.98
CA SER A 125 -21.08 12.67 -10.10
C SER A 125 -19.66 12.17 -10.41
N GLY A 126 -18.96 11.62 -9.42
CA GLY A 126 -17.57 11.21 -9.55
C GLY A 126 -16.56 12.35 -9.57
N GLU A 127 -17.00 13.60 -9.30
CA GLU A 127 -16.15 14.80 -9.40
C GLU A 127 -14.95 14.82 -8.45
N ASP A 128 -15.11 14.21 -7.29
CA ASP A 128 -14.06 14.18 -6.25
C ASP A 128 -13.33 12.83 -6.17
N PHE A 129 -13.46 11.98 -7.17
CA PHE A 129 -12.74 10.70 -7.17
C PHE A 129 -11.24 10.92 -7.34
N TRP A 130 -10.47 10.05 -6.71
CA TRP A 130 -9.02 10.04 -6.76
C TRP A 130 -8.49 8.82 -7.52
N GLN A 131 -7.21 8.85 -7.80
CA GLN A 131 -6.48 7.71 -8.33
C GLN A 131 -5.09 7.65 -7.71
N THR A 132 -4.51 6.46 -7.68
CA THR A 132 -3.10 6.28 -7.34
C THR A 132 -2.27 6.83 -8.51
N PRO A 133 -1.21 7.62 -8.25
CA PRO A 133 -0.37 8.13 -9.32
C PRO A 133 0.36 7.00 -10.05
N VAL A 134 0.64 7.23 -11.33
CA VAL A 134 1.57 6.41 -12.10
C VAL A 134 2.98 6.57 -11.52
N ASP A 135 3.78 5.50 -11.53
CA ASP A 135 5.14 5.57 -11.02
C ASP A 135 6.04 6.42 -11.94
N PRO A 136 6.47 7.61 -11.49
CA PRO A 136 7.22 8.51 -12.35
C PRO A 136 8.70 8.13 -12.51
N THR A 137 9.16 7.12 -11.78
CA THR A 137 10.55 6.63 -11.81
C THR A 137 10.76 5.52 -12.84
N GLU A 138 9.67 4.93 -13.30
CA GLU A 138 9.66 3.87 -14.31
C GLU A 138 9.99 4.38 -15.73
N SER A 139 10.25 3.45 -16.61
CA SER A 139 10.49 3.76 -18.02
C SER A 139 9.26 4.40 -18.69
N GLN A 140 9.47 5.17 -19.75
CA GLN A 140 8.39 5.81 -20.48
C GLN A 140 7.32 4.80 -20.95
N GLN A 141 7.74 3.59 -21.42
CA GLN A 141 6.81 2.54 -21.82
C GLN A 141 5.98 1.99 -20.64
N ALA A 142 6.54 1.96 -19.43
CA ALA A 142 5.81 1.56 -18.23
C ALA A 142 4.83 2.65 -17.80
N GLN A 143 5.21 3.93 -17.91
CA GLN A 143 4.32 5.05 -17.66
C GLN A 143 3.16 5.11 -18.67
N GLU A 144 3.40 4.82 -19.95
CA GLU A 144 2.36 4.72 -20.97
C GLU A 144 1.36 3.57 -20.73
N ARG A 145 1.72 2.58 -19.88
CA ARG A 145 0.84 1.50 -19.44
C ARG A 145 0.16 1.78 -18.10
N ASP A 146 0.28 3.00 -17.58
CA ASP A 146 -0.29 3.44 -16.31
C ASP A 146 0.10 2.56 -15.12
N ILE A 147 1.36 2.09 -15.09
CA ILE A 147 1.86 1.29 -13.97
C ILE A 147 1.93 2.15 -12.71
N LEU A 148 1.20 1.74 -11.69
CA LEU A 148 1.00 2.54 -10.49
C LEU A 148 2.23 2.57 -9.58
N GLN A 149 2.39 3.68 -8.86
CA GLN A 149 3.41 3.83 -7.84
C GLN A 149 3.12 2.87 -6.66
N PRO A 150 4.13 2.12 -6.16
CA PRO A 150 3.96 1.24 -5.02
C PRO A 150 3.84 2.03 -3.71
N PRO A 151 3.24 1.46 -2.68
CA PRO A 151 3.32 2.03 -1.34
C PRO A 151 4.71 1.79 -0.73
N TYR A 152 5.09 2.64 0.24
CA TYR A 152 6.39 2.56 0.89
C TYR A 152 6.26 2.46 2.41
N TYR A 153 7.03 1.54 3.01
CA TYR A 153 7.19 1.50 4.47
C TYR A 153 8.16 2.58 4.92
N LEU A 154 7.68 3.48 5.76
CA LEU A 154 8.42 4.63 6.26
C LEU A 154 8.13 4.85 7.75
N THR A 155 9.14 5.30 8.50
CA THR A 155 8.92 5.80 9.86
C THR A 155 8.77 7.31 9.78
N LEU A 156 7.55 7.80 10.00
CA LEU A 156 7.23 9.21 9.87
C LEU A 156 6.09 9.63 10.82
N GLN A 157 6.04 10.92 11.10
CA GLN A 157 4.96 11.50 11.89
C GLN A 157 3.84 11.91 10.94
N THR A 158 2.74 11.14 10.95
CA THR A 158 1.53 11.46 10.20
C THR A 158 0.58 12.31 11.03
N GLY A 159 -0.36 13.01 10.37
CA GLY A 159 -1.40 13.76 11.08
C GLY A 159 -2.18 12.87 12.06
N GLY A 160 -2.35 13.35 13.28
CA GLY A 160 -3.00 12.62 14.36
C GLY A 160 -2.07 11.75 15.22
N SER A 161 -0.78 11.66 14.90
CA SER A 161 0.24 11.08 15.77
C SER A 161 1.17 12.15 16.33
N ASN A 162 1.51 12.07 17.62
CA ASN A 162 2.50 12.95 18.25
C ASN A 162 3.94 12.43 18.11
N GLU A 163 4.10 11.18 17.72
CA GLU A 163 5.38 10.51 17.59
C GLU A 163 5.50 9.89 16.17
N PRO A 164 6.74 9.73 15.66
CA PRO A 164 6.95 8.98 14.43
C PRO A 164 6.48 7.53 14.59
N VAL A 165 5.74 7.04 13.61
CA VAL A 165 5.20 5.67 13.57
C VAL A 165 5.69 4.97 12.33
N PHE A 166 6.05 3.69 12.45
CA PHE A 166 6.35 2.85 11.31
C PHE A 166 5.05 2.60 10.53
N SER A 167 4.96 3.14 9.35
CA SER A 167 3.73 3.18 8.55
C SER A 167 3.98 2.72 7.12
N LEU A 168 2.97 2.14 6.49
CA LEU A 168 2.91 1.97 5.04
C LEU A 168 2.13 3.14 4.46
N THR A 169 2.63 3.74 3.38
CA THR A 169 2.14 5.03 2.88
C THR A 169 1.92 5.04 1.38
N SER A 170 0.96 5.81 0.92
CA SER A 170 0.70 6.07 -0.50
C SER A 170 0.10 7.46 -0.68
N SER A 171 0.22 8.01 -1.88
CA SER A 171 -0.36 9.30 -2.27
C SER A 171 -1.50 9.13 -3.25
N TYR A 172 -2.35 10.16 -3.35
CA TYR A 172 -3.44 10.24 -4.33
C TYR A 172 -3.37 11.53 -5.13
N ILE A 173 -3.80 11.43 -6.39
CA ILE A 173 -4.03 12.55 -7.31
C ILE A 173 -5.49 12.52 -7.77
N PRO A 174 -6.03 13.61 -8.35
CA PRO A 174 -7.39 13.61 -8.89
C PRO A 174 -7.58 12.53 -9.96
N ALA A 175 -8.72 11.86 -9.95
CA ALA A 175 -9.07 10.91 -11.01
C ALA A 175 -9.46 11.62 -12.30
N GLY A 176 -9.41 10.88 -13.41
CA GLY A 176 -9.85 11.33 -14.73
C GLY A 176 -8.75 11.98 -15.57
N THR A 177 -9.18 12.63 -16.65
CA THR A 177 -8.30 13.28 -17.65
C THR A 177 -7.74 14.64 -17.20
N SER A 178 -7.78 14.93 -15.90
CA SER A 178 -7.19 16.15 -15.38
C SER A 178 -5.69 16.15 -15.66
N THR A 179 -5.22 17.14 -16.41
CA THR A 179 -3.79 17.41 -16.59
C THR A 179 -3.12 17.93 -15.31
N ARG A 180 -3.89 18.03 -14.22
CA ARG A 180 -3.40 18.50 -12.92
C ARG A 180 -2.89 17.32 -12.12
N GLU A 181 -1.62 17.05 -12.23
CA GLU A 181 -0.91 16.11 -11.34
C GLU A 181 -0.59 16.78 -10.00
N ILE A 182 -1.64 17.25 -9.30
CA ILE A 182 -1.53 17.80 -7.96
C ILE A 182 -1.80 16.70 -6.93
N LEU A 183 -1.17 16.80 -5.77
CA LEU A 183 -1.45 15.91 -4.66
C LEU A 183 -2.79 16.27 -4.01
N THR A 184 -3.69 15.32 -3.88
CA THR A 184 -5.02 15.50 -3.25
C THR A 184 -5.15 14.79 -1.92
N GLY A 185 -4.46 13.69 -1.73
CA GLY A 185 -4.52 12.92 -0.50
C GLY A 185 -3.23 12.16 -0.21
N PHE A 186 -3.06 11.86 1.07
CA PHE A 186 -1.98 11.02 1.57
C PHE A 186 -2.56 9.98 2.53
N LEU A 187 -2.35 8.71 2.22
CA LEU A 187 -2.83 7.58 3.01
C LEU A 187 -1.66 6.96 3.77
N SER A 188 -1.86 6.69 5.04
CA SER A 188 -0.95 5.91 5.86
C SER A 188 -1.68 4.87 6.69
N VAL A 189 -1.00 3.76 7.00
CA VAL A 189 -1.48 2.76 7.96
C VAL A 189 -0.37 2.43 8.95
N ASP A 190 -0.71 2.39 10.24
CA ASP A 190 0.23 1.97 11.28
C ASP A 190 0.58 0.50 11.08
N SER A 191 1.85 0.23 10.81
CA SER A 191 2.33 -1.09 10.38
C SER A 191 3.09 -1.86 11.46
N ASP A 192 3.34 -1.26 12.62
CA ASP A 192 4.03 -1.90 13.73
C ASP A 192 3.07 -2.79 14.53
N ALA A 193 3.28 -4.10 14.47
CA ALA A 193 2.47 -5.07 15.22
C ALA A 193 2.80 -5.11 16.72
N GLY A 194 3.87 -4.45 17.15
CA GLY A 194 4.34 -4.46 18.54
C GLY A 194 5.40 -5.53 18.83
N HIS A 195 5.73 -5.70 20.10
CA HIS A 195 6.82 -6.56 20.56
C HIS A 195 6.44 -7.43 21.76
N GLU A 196 5.20 -7.34 22.22
CA GLU A 196 4.70 -8.19 23.31
C GLU A 196 4.18 -9.52 22.74
N LYS A 197 4.54 -10.63 23.42
CA LYS A 197 4.09 -11.98 23.02
C LYS A 197 2.58 -12.03 22.82
N GLY A 198 2.14 -12.39 21.64
CA GLY A 198 0.73 -12.64 21.30
C GLY A 198 -0.19 -11.44 21.46
N LYS A 199 0.34 -10.22 21.42
CA LYS A 199 -0.44 -9.00 21.61
C LYS A 199 -0.18 -8.01 20.50
N ILE A 200 -1.19 -7.78 19.70
CA ILE A 200 -1.16 -6.78 18.63
C ILE A 200 -1.17 -5.36 19.23
N GLY A 201 -0.31 -4.50 18.72
CA GLY A 201 -0.24 -3.09 19.11
C GLY A 201 -1.57 -2.36 18.90
N ALA A 202 -1.94 -1.48 19.84
CA ALA A 202 -3.25 -0.83 19.84
C ALA A 202 -3.56 -0.01 18.58
N ASN A 203 -2.54 0.50 17.92
CA ASN A 203 -2.67 1.33 16.72
C ASN A 203 -2.46 0.55 15.42
N TYR A 204 -2.00 -0.72 15.49
CA TYR A 204 -1.75 -1.53 14.31
C TYR A 204 -2.97 -1.59 13.39
N GLY A 205 -2.76 -1.32 12.11
CA GLY A 205 -3.83 -1.33 11.12
C GLY A 205 -4.72 -0.07 11.12
N THR A 206 -4.40 0.95 11.92
CA THR A 206 -5.10 2.23 11.88
C THR A 206 -4.77 2.96 10.58
N LEU A 207 -5.74 3.06 9.68
CA LEU A 207 -5.66 3.85 8.45
C LEU A 207 -5.89 5.33 8.79
N ARG A 208 -5.03 6.19 8.26
CA ARG A 208 -5.17 7.65 8.32
C ARG A 208 -5.14 8.21 6.91
N LEU A 209 -6.24 8.83 6.53
CA LEU A 209 -6.37 9.53 5.26
C LEU A 209 -6.31 11.03 5.52
N GLN A 210 -5.30 11.67 4.97
CA GLN A 210 -5.12 13.12 5.01
C GLN A 210 -5.54 13.69 3.66
N GLU A 211 -6.61 14.47 3.65
CA GLU A 211 -7.08 15.21 2.47
C GLU A 211 -6.41 16.56 2.43
N LEU A 212 -5.84 16.94 1.30
CA LEU A 212 -5.28 18.27 1.10
C LEU A 212 -6.39 19.26 0.74
N PRO A 213 -6.28 20.52 1.16
CA PRO A 213 -7.25 21.56 0.75
C PRO A 213 -7.35 21.64 -0.77
N LYS A 214 -8.56 21.78 -1.30
CA LYS A 214 -8.84 21.81 -2.75
C LYS A 214 -8.19 22.98 -3.50
N ASP A 215 -7.84 24.04 -2.78
CA ASP A 215 -7.12 25.21 -3.28
C ASP A 215 -5.60 25.07 -3.18
N SER A 216 -5.10 23.95 -2.63
CA SER A 216 -3.67 23.67 -2.58
C SER A 216 -3.13 23.31 -3.97
N ASN A 217 -1.95 23.82 -4.30
CA ASN A 217 -1.24 23.50 -5.54
C ASN A 217 0.04 22.69 -5.23
N VAL A 218 -0.07 21.70 -4.37
CA VAL A 218 1.05 20.80 -4.07
C VAL A 218 1.27 19.89 -5.26
N PRO A 219 2.47 19.88 -5.87
CA PRO A 219 2.76 18.97 -6.98
C PRO A 219 2.52 17.52 -6.58
N GLY A 220 1.93 16.72 -7.44
CA GLY A 220 1.91 15.27 -7.30
C GLY A 220 3.25 14.64 -7.68
N PRO A 221 3.43 13.32 -7.47
CA PRO A 221 4.70 12.64 -7.72
C PRO A 221 5.24 12.83 -9.15
N GLY A 222 4.38 12.71 -10.16
CA GLY A 222 4.78 12.91 -11.56
C GLY A 222 5.29 14.33 -11.82
N GLN A 223 4.60 15.34 -11.33
CA GLN A 223 5.06 16.72 -11.48
C GLN A 223 6.35 16.99 -10.69
N ALA A 224 6.51 16.41 -9.49
CA ALA A 224 7.73 16.53 -8.71
C ALA A 224 8.92 15.92 -9.45
N GLN A 225 8.76 14.73 -10.02
CA GLN A 225 9.81 14.08 -10.83
C GLN A 225 10.16 14.90 -12.07
N ASN A 226 9.16 15.47 -12.74
CA ASN A 226 9.39 16.36 -13.89
C ASN A 226 10.18 17.60 -13.49
N ASN A 227 9.89 18.20 -12.32
CA ASN A 227 10.65 19.33 -11.79
C ASN A 227 12.11 18.95 -11.49
N PHE A 228 12.38 17.75 -10.97
CA PHE A 228 13.74 17.25 -10.78
C PHE A 228 14.46 17.09 -12.12
N ASN A 229 13.83 16.43 -13.09
CA ASN A 229 14.39 16.21 -14.42
C ASN A 229 14.68 17.53 -15.18
N ALA A 230 13.85 18.57 -14.94
CA ALA A 230 14.02 19.89 -15.57
C ALA A 230 15.08 20.76 -14.88
N SER A 231 15.59 20.38 -13.70
CA SER A 231 16.67 21.09 -13.04
C SER A 231 17.94 21.00 -13.91
N ALA A 232 18.61 22.14 -14.13
CA ALA A 232 19.79 22.20 -14.98
C ALA A 232 20.93 21.29 -14.50
N ASP A 233 21.13 21.19 -13.21
CA ASP A 233 22.17 20.34 -12.62
C ASP A 233 21.84 18.85 -12.78
N VAL A 234 20.60 18.45 -12.47
CA VAL A 234 20.12 17.05 -12.61
C VAL A 234 20.13 16.64 -14.09
N SER A 235 19.59 17.48 -14.96
CA SER A 235 19.54 17.22 -16.41
C SER A 235 20.93 17.03 -17.02
N LYS A 236 21.91 17.84 -16.59
CA LYS A 236 23.29 17.72 -17.04
C LYS A 236 23.93 16.40 -16.62
N GLU A 237 23.74 16.00 -15.35
CA GLU A 237 24.27 14.74 -14.82
C GLU A 237 23.60 13.53 -15.49
N LEU A 238 22.28 13.55 -15.64
CA LEU A 238 21.56 12.46 -16.32
C LEU A 238 22.01 12.30 -17.77
N ASN A 239 22.13 13.40 -18.54
CA ASN A 239 22.60 13.35 -19.92
C ASN A 239 24.05 12.81 -20.01
N LEU A 240 24.90 13.12 -19.04
CA LEU A 240 26.25 12.58 -18.98
C LEU A 240 26.25 11.07 -18.70
N LEU A 241 25.42 10.61 -17.77
CA LEU A 241 25.31 9.21 -17.39
C LEU A 241 24.62 8.37 -18.49
N GLU A 242 23.65 8.93 -19.20
CA GLU A 242 22.92 8.28 -20.31
C GLU A 242 23.70 8.34 -21.64
N SER A 243 24.90 8.96 -21.65
CA SER A 243 25.73 9.02 -22.84
C SER A 243 26.26 7.62 -23.23
N GLY A 244 26.03 7.20 -24.48
CA GLY A 244 26.50 5.91 -24.98
C GLY A 244 25.45 4.78 -24.84
N SER A 245 25.88 3.62 -24.33
CA SER A 245 25.03 2.43 -24.18
C SER A 245 24.58 2.20 -22.72
N THR A 246 24.79 3.19 -21.85
CA THR A 246 24.40 3.10 -20.44
C THR A 246 22.93 3.46 -20.24
N ASN A 247 22.26 2.76 -19.32
CA ASN A 247 20.91 3.06 -18.89
C ASN A 247 20.93 3.50 -17.41
N VAL A 248 20.36 4.66 -17.14
CA VAL A 248 20.25 5.16 -15.76
C VAL A 248 19.04 4.53 -15.09
N GLN A 249 19.29 3.77 -14.03
CA GLN A 249 18.24 3.22 -13.19
C GLN A 249 17.96 4.20 -12.05
N ARG A 250 16.73 4.73 -12.01
CA ARG A 250 16.30 5.66 -10.98
C ARG A 250 15.88 4.91 -9.73
N GLY A 251 16.06 5.54 -8.56
CA GLY A 251 15.48 5.07 -7.32
C GLY A 251 14.02 5.50 -7.16
N ASN A 252 13.38 5.06 -6.09
CA ASN A 252 11.99 5.39 -5.78
C ASN A 252 11.82 6.87 -5.43
N LEU A 253 10.70 7.47 -5.85
CA LEU A 253 10.29 8.80 -5.42
C LEU A 253 9.40 8.72 -4.18
N LEU A 254 9.90 9.22 -3.06
CA LEU A 254 9.19 9.23 -1.78
C LEU A 254 8.48 10.56 -1.56
N THR A 255 7.23 10.51 -1.10
CA THR A 255 6.47 11.66 -0.62
C THR A 255 6.45 11.65 0.90
N LEU A 256 7.05 12.64 1.54
CA LEU A 256 7.27 12.69 2.99
C LEU A 256 6.55 13.89 3.60
N PRO A 257 5.55 13.71 4.47
CA PRO A 257 5.03 14.80 5.29
C PRO A 257 6.08 15.22 6.33
N LEU A 258 6.44 16.49 6.33
CA LEU A 258 7.47 17.03 7.23
C LEU A 258 7.18 18.49 7.56
N GLY A 259 7.15 18.84 8.87
CA GLY A 259 7.05 20.22 9.33
C GLY A 259 5.81 20.99 8.87
N GLY A 260 4.69 20.31 8.66
CA GLY A 260 3.44 20.89 8.16
C GLY A 260 3.40 21.10 6.63
N GLY A 261 4.41 20.57 5.91
CA GLY A 261 4.49 20.54 4.45
C GLY A 261 4.78 19.13 3.94
N LEU A 262 5.16 19.07 2.66
CA LEU A 262 5.56 17.83 1.98
C LEU A 262 6.93 18.00 1.33
N VAL A 263 7.74 16.97 1.40
CA VAL A 263 9.06 16.88 0.79
C VAL A 263 9.10 15.67 -0.13
N TYR A 264 9.59 15.87 -1.33
CA TYR A 264 9.88 14.78 -2.27
C TYR A 264 11.37 14.44 -2.24
N VAL A 265 11.67 13.15 -2.15
CA VAL A 265 13.04 12.63 -2.11
C VAL A 265 13.19 11.50 -3.12
#